data_fa5787ccc2a8cc325d519a792eb00fe5
#
_entry.id   fa5787ccc2a8cc325d519a792eb00fe5
#
_cell.length_a   1.000
_cell.length_b   1.000
_cell.length_c   1.000
_cell.angle_alpha   90.00
_cell.angle_beta   90.00
_cell.angle_gamma   90.00
#
_symmetry.space_group_name_H-M   'P 1'
#
loop_
_entity.id
_entity.type
_entity.pdbx_description
1 polymer ?
#
loop_
_entity_poly.entity_id
_entity_poly.type
_entity_poly.pdbx_seq_one_letter_code
_entity_poly.pdbx_strand_id
1 'polypeptide(L)'
;MRVNGKKVSAAPVAGKYLCINREWANGDCVELTLPMSLSMRTWQVNKNSVSVDYGPLTLSLKIAEKYVEKDSRETAIGDSKWQKGADSKKWPTTEIYPDSPWNYSLVLDKKEPLKNFKVIRKSWPADNYPFTVASVPLEVKAIGRPVPEWKIDETGLCGVLPEEDAVKGDKEEITLIPMGAARLRISAFPNTKE
;
A
#
# COMPACT_ATOMS: atom_id res chain seq x y z
N MET A 1 19.84 15.65 -10.08
CA MET A 1 19.15 16.30 -11.20
C MET A 1 20.15 16.68 -12.27
N ARG A 2 19.76 16.59 -13.54
CA ARG A 2 20.58 16.97 -14.70
C ARG A 2 19.74 17.82 -15.64
N VAL A 3 20.40 18.69 -16.39
CA VAL A 3 19.80 19.42 -17.52
C VAL A 3 20.68 19.16 -18.73
N ASN A 4 20.12 18.62 -19.80
CA ASN A 4 20.85 18.20 -21.00
C ASN A 4 22.07 17.31 -20.66
N GLY A 5 21.86 16.32 -19.78
CA GLY A 5 22.88 15.40 -19.30
C GLY A 5 23.90 16.01 -18.30
N LYS A 6 23.95 17.32 -18.13
CA LYS A 6 24.88 17.99 -17.20
C LYS A 6 24.26 18.12 -15.82
N LYS A 7 25.05 17.78 -14.76
CA LYS A 7 24.61 17.90 -13.37
C LYS A 7 24.37 19.36 -12.99
N VAL A 8 23.25 19.65 -12.36
CA VAL A 8 22.93 20.99 -11.83
C VAL A 8 23.46 21.10 -10.41
N SER A 9 24.13 22.22 -10.10
CA SER A 9 24.73 22.48 -8.78
C SER A 9 23.73 22.85 -7.69
N ALA A 10 22.48 23.15 -8.04
CA ALA A 10 21.44 23.52 -7.07
C ALA A 10 21.14 22.34 -6.13
N ALA A 11 21.22 22.60 -4.81
CA ALA A 11 20.91 21.62 -3.78
C ALA A 11 19.41 21.70 -3.41
N PRO A 12 18.68 20.57 -3.39
CA PRO A 12 17.30 20.56 -2.95
C PRO A 12 17.23 20.79 -1.42
N VAL A 13 16.24 21.57 -1.00
CA VAL A 13 15.91 21.78 0.41
C VAL A 13 14.50 21.30 0.66
N ALA A 14 14.31 20.45 1.69
CA ALA A 14 13.00 19.92 2.03
C ALA A 14 11.98 21.06 2.28
N GLY A 15 10.77 20.90 1.73
CA GLY A 15 9.69 21.89 1.85
C GLY A 15 9.86 23.16 1.00
N LYS A 16 10.85 23.20 0.10
CA LYS A 16 11.06 24.35 -0.81
C LYS A 16 11.07 23.91 -2.28
N TYR A 17 10.70 24.84 -3.16
CA TYR A 17 10.89 24.66 -4.59
C TYR A 17 12.37 24.71 -4.94
N LEU A 18 12.77 23.86 -5.88
CA LEU A 18 14.08 23.90 -6.49
C LEU A 18 13.99 24.74 -7.78
N CYS A 19 14.59 25.91 -7.76
CA CYS A 19 14.59 26.80 -8.90
C CYS A 19 15.88 26.61 -9.73
N ILE A 20 15.72 26.53 -11.05
CA ILE A 20 16.83 26.51 -12.01
C ILE A 20 16.70 27.78 -12.85
N ASN A 21 17.59 28.74 -12.61
CA ASN A 21 17.62 29.99 -13.37
C ASN A 21 18.59 29.84 -14.54
N ARG A 22 18.06 29.82 -15.77
CA ARG A 22 18.80 29.72 -17.02
C ARG A 22 17.93 30.11 -18.20
N GLU A 23 18.54 30.41 -19.33
CA GLU A 23 17.83 30.47 -20.62
C GLU A 23 17.43 29.06 -21.08
N TRP A 24 16.15 28.87 -21.41
CA TRP A 24 15.58 27.62 -21.86
C TRP A 24 15.39 27.63 -23.38
N ALA A 25 15.81 26.57 -24.05
CA ALA A 25 15.62 26.35 -25.46
C ALA A 25 14.62 25.20 -25.73
N ASN A 26 13.99 25.23 -26.89
CA ASN A 26 13.16 24.11 -27.33
C ASN A 26 14.01 22.83 -27.43
N GLY A 27 13.53 21.72 -26.83
CA GLY A 27 14.25 20.45 -26.75
C GLY A 27 15.15 20.30 -25.50
N ASP A 28 15.23 21.31 -24.62
CA ASP A 28 15.92 21.12 -23.33
C ASP A 28 15.26 20.01 -22.52
N CYS A 29 16.09 19.12 -21.96
CA CYS A 29 15.65 17.98 -21.16
C CYS A 29 16.11 18.11 -19.72
N VAL A 30 15.17 18.01 -18.77
CA VAL A 30 15.44 17.94 -17.32
C VAL A 30 15.26 16.51 -16.83
N GLU A 31 16.34 15.94 -16.28
CA GLU A 31 16.32 14.65 -15.60
C GLU A 31 16.30 14.85 -14.08
N LEU A 32 15.27 14.34 -13.42
CA LEU A 32 15.18 14.29 -11.97
C LEU A 32 15.25 12.83 -11.51
N THR A 33 16.30 12.48 -10.76
CA THR A 33 16.41 11.17 -10.11
C THR A 33 15.99 11.29 -8.66
N LEU A 34 14.92 10.59 -8.27
CA LEU A 34 14.46 10.48 -6.90
C LEU A 34 14.90 9.11 -6.37
N PRO A 35 15.86 9.04 -5.43
CA PRO A 35 16.28 7.77 -4.86
C PRO A 35 15.13 7.15 -4.05
N MET A 36 14.94 5.85 -4.23
CA MET A 36 13.93 5.06 -3.54
C MET A 36 14.60 4.12 -2.56
N SER A 37 14.26 4.24 -1.28
CA SER A 37 14.75 3.37 -0.21
C SER A 37 13.60 2.94 0.68
N LEU A 38 13.74 1.76 1.30
CA LEU A 38 12.83 1.30 2.34
C LEU A 38 13.00 2.19 3.59
N SER A 39 11.89 2.53 4.21
CA SER A 39 11.81 3.18 5.51
C SER A 39 10.61 2.66 6.29
N MET A 40 10.58 2.92 7.59
CA MET A 40 9.51 2.48 8.47
C MET A 40 9.05 3.63 9.35
N ARG A 41 7.75 3.74 9.53
CA ARG A 41 7.12 4.67 10.46
C ARG A 41 6.44 3.90 11.58
N THR A 42 6.61 4.36 12.82
CA THR A 42 5.93 3.81 13.99
C THR A 42 4.81 4.75 14.44
N TRP A 43 3.63 4.20 14.64
CA TRP A 43 2.43 4.90 15.08
C TRP A 43 2.20 4.65 16.56
N GLN A 44 2.81 5.48 17.42
CA GLN A 44 2.77 5.31 18.87
C GLN A 44 1.34 5.29 19.41
N VAL A 45 0.48 6.19 18.94
CA VAL A 45 -0.93 6.28 19.35
C VAL A 45 -1.79 5.11 18.85
N ASN A 46 -1.27 4.30 17.94
CA ASN A 46 -1.93 3.12 17.40
C ASN A 46 -1.13 1.85 17.76
N LYS A 47 -0.97 1.61 19.06
CA LYS A 47 -0.30 0.42 19.65
C LYS A 47 1.09 0.15 19.07
N ASN A 48 1.86 1.21 18.81
CA ASN A 48 3.17 1.13 18.18
C ASN A 48 3.18 0.34 16.86
N SER A 49 2.06 0.26 16.16
CA SER A 49 2.00 -0.35 14.84
C SER A 49 2.97 0.30 13.87
N VAL A 50 3.36 -0.42 12.85
CA VAL A 50 4.36 0.04 11.88
C VAL A 50 3.79 0.07 10.48
N SER A 51 4.17 1.09 9.72
CA SER A 51 3.99 1.16 8.27
C SER A 51 5.34 1.12 7.59
N VAL A 52 5.40 0.43 6.46
CA VAL A 52 6.60 0.34 5.63
C VAL A 52 6.40 1.19 4.39
N ASP A 53 7.40 1.99 4.06
CA ASP A 53 7.40 2.84 2.88
C ASP A 53 8.57 2.48 1.96
N TYR A 54 8.38 2.69 0.66
CA TYR A 54 9.45 2.64 -0.32
C TYR A 54 9.49 3.96 -1.09
N GLY A 55 10.43 4.83 -0.72
CA GLY A 55 10.40 6.23 -1.12
C GLY A 55 9.08 6.89 -0.68
N PRO A 56 8.30 7.51 -1.60
CA PRO A 56 7.01 8.14 -1.29
C PRO A 56 5.84 7.14 -1.24
N LEU A 57 6.07 5.86 -1.51
CA LEU A 57 5.02 4.85 -1.61
C LEU A 57 4.84 4.15 -0.26
N THR A 58 3.69 4.32 0.37
CA THR A 58 3.29 3.47 1.51
C THR A 58 2.88 2.10 0.97
N LEU A 59 3.35 1.05 1.65
CA LEU A 59 3.08 -0.32 1.29
C LEU A 59 1.89 -0.88 2.08
N SER A 60 1.13 -1.75 1.43
CA SER A 60 0.02 -2.53 2.01
C SER A 60 0.28 -4.00 1.79
N LEU A 61 -0.28 -4.86 2.63
CA LEU A 61 -0.26 -6.29 2.40
C LEU A 61 -0.91 -6.61 1.05
N LYS A 62 -0.30 -7.50 0.29
CA LYS A 62 -0.89 -8.05 -0.94
C LYS A 62 -1.94 -9.08 -0.55
N ILE A 63 -3.20 -8.71 -0.66
CA ILE A 63 -4.36 -9.55 -0.35
C ILE A 63 -5.00 -9.95 -1.67
N ALA A 64 -5.26 -11.24 -1.89
CA ALA A 64 -6.06 -11.69 -3.01
C ALA A 64 -7.50 -11.19 -2.86
N GLU A 65 -8.11 -10.76 -3.96
CA GLU A 65 -9.38 -10.07 -3.98
C GLU A 65 -10.45 -10.94 -4.66
N LYS A 66 -11.56 -11.19 -3.98
CA LYS A 66 -12.76 -11.82 -4.54
C LYS A 66 -13.84 -10.78 -4.73
N TYR A 67 -14.26 -10.59 -5.96
CA TYR A 67 -15.29 -9.63 -6.35
C TYR A 67 -16.66 -10.32 -6.37
N VAL A 68 -17.64 -9.74 -5.69
CA VAL A 68 -19.02 -10.26 -5.61
C VAL A 68 -19.99 -9.14 -6.01
N GLU A 69 -20.72 -9.36 -7.08
CA GLU A 69 -21.78 -8.44 -7.48
C GLU A 69 -23.04 -8.64 -6.62
N LYS A 70 -23.62 -7.53 -6.19
CA LYS A 70 -24.84 -7.45 -5.41
C LYS A 70 -25.86 -6.55 -6.10
N ASP A 71 -27.15 -6.81 -5.88
CA ASP A 71 -28.18 -5.84 -6.25
C ASP A 71 -27.99 -4.59 -5.38
N SER A 72 -27.74 -3.46 -6.03
CA SER A 72 -27.46 -2.21 -5.33
C SER A 72 -28.64 -1.68 -4.52
N ARG A 73 -29.87 -2.16 -4.76
CA ARG A 73 -31.03 -1.86 -3.90
C ARG A 73 -30.97 -2.57 -2.56
N GLU A 74 -30.37 -3.77 -2.53
CA GLU A 74 -30.20 -4.55 -1.30
C GLU A 74 -29.04 -4.03 -0.45
N THR A 75 -28.06 -3.39 -1.08
CA THR A 75 -26.86 -2.88 -0.41
C THR A 75 -26.93 -1.39 -0.05
N ALA A 76 -27.96 -0.68 -0.52
CA ALA A 76 -28.18 0.72 -0.17
C ALA A 76 -28.48 0.86 1.33
N ILE A 77 -27.75 1.76 2.02
CA ILE A 77 -27.84 1.98 3.46
C ILE A 77 -28.28 3.42 3.73
N GLY A 78 -29.08 3.60 4.79
CA GLY A 78 -29.49 4.91 5.29
C GLY A 78 -30.50 5.59 4.36
N ASP A 79 -30.25 6.84 4.05
CA ASP A 79 -31.14 7.69 3.22
C ASP A 79 -30.82 7.62 1.72
N SER A 80 -29.95 6.70 1.31
CA SER A 80 -29.67 6.42 -0.10
C SER A 80 -30.95 6.01 -0.82
N LYS A 81 -31.35 6.79 -1.82
CA LYS A 81 -32.57 6.53 -2.60
C LYS A 81 -32.24 6.32 -4.07
N TRP A 82 -32.74 5.23 -4.60
CA TRP A 82 -32.72 5.03 -6.03
C TRP A 82 -33.67 6.01 -6.73
N GLN A 83 -33.20 6.61 -7.82
CA GLN A 83 -34.07 7.42 -8.65
C GLN A 83 -35.18 6.56 -9.26
N LYS A 84 -36.40 7.11 -9.38
CA LYS A 84 -37.54 6.42 -9.99
C LYS A 84 -37.18 6.00 -11.43
N GLY A 85 -37.32 4.70 -11.74
CA GLY A 85 -36.98 4.14 -13.03
C GLY A 85 -35.51 3.75 -13.24
N ALA A 86 -34.65 3.96 -12.25
CA ALA A 86 -33.28 3.44 -12.32
C ALA A 86 -33.26 1.90 -12.24
N ASP A 87 -32.46 1.28 -13.11
CA ASP A 87 -32.28 -0.17 -13.17
C ASP A 87 -31.04 -0.60 -12.40
N SER A 88 -31.25 -1.17 -11.21
CA SER A 88 -30.17 -1.63 -10.33
C SER A 88 -29.30 -2.73 -10.95
N LYS A 89 -29.83 -3.47 -11.93
CA LYS A 89 -29.04 -4.51 -12.63
C LYS A 89 -28.03 -3.91 -13.60
N LYS A 90 -28.28 -2.70 -14.11
CA LYS A 90 -27.30 -1.97 -14.93
C LYS A 90 -26.19 -1.33 -14.09
N TRP A 91 -26.44 -1.14 -12.80
CA TRP A 91 -25.53 -0.51 -11.87
C TRP A 91 -25.37 -1.36 -10.61
N PRO A 92 -24.80 -2.58 -10.73
CA PRO A 92 -24.61 -3.44 -9.58
C PRO A 92 -23.60 -2.84 -8.61
N THR A 93 -23.76 -3.12 -7.32
CA THR A 93 -22.74 -2.87 -6.32
C THR A 93 -21.76 -4.02 -6.34
N THR A 94 -20.47 -3.73 -6.40
CA THR A 94 -19.44 -4.73 -6.28
C THR A 94 -18.80 -4.66 -4.90
N GLU A 95 -18.94 -5.74 -4.13
CA GLU A 95 -18.24 -5.93 -2.88
C GLU A 95 -16.94 -6.71 -3.09
N ILE A 96 -15.90 -6.37 -2.35
CA ILE A 96 -14.58 -7.00 -2.47
C ILE A 96 -14.25 -7.67 -1.15
N TYR A 97 -14.01 -8.97 -1.19
CA TYR A 97 -13.66 -9.78 -0.04
C TYR A 97 -12.23 -10.29 -0.13
N PRO A 98 -11.54 -10.50 1.00
CA PRO A 98 -10.23 -11.14 0.99
C PRO A 98 -10.35 -12.62 0.57
N ASP A 99 -9.54 -13.02 -0.40
CA ASP A 99 -9.41 -14.40 -0.89
C ASP A 99 -8.04 -15.01 -0.51
N SER A 100 -7.36 -14.40 0.45
CA SER A 100 -6.16 -14.88 1.09
C SER A 100 -6.08 -14.38 2.54
N PRO A 101 -5.24 -14.98 3.40
CA PRO A 101 -4.98 -14.46 4.73
C PRO A 101 -4.50 -13.00 4.68
N TRP A 102 -4.94 -12.19 5.63
CA TRP A 102 -4.65 -10.75 5.68
C TRP A 102 -4.20 -10.25 7.07
N ASN A 103 -4.41 -11.03 8.10
CA ASN A 103 -4.23 -10.69 9.50
C ASN A 103 -2.82 -11.09 9.99
N TYR A 104 -1.84 -10.30 9.59
CA TYR A 104 -0.43 -10.53 9.91
C TYR A 104 0.16 -9.44 10.80
N SER A 105 1.05 -9.86 11.69
CA SER A 105 2.04 -9.02 12.35
C SER A 105 3.35 -9.07 11.55
N LEU A 106 4.09 -7.96 11.48
CA LEU A 106 5.44 -7.94 10.91
C LEU A 106 6.47 -8.45 11.92
N VAL A 107 7.40 -9.29 11.46
CA VAL A 107 8.56 -9.71 12.23
C VAL A 107 9.74 -8.79 11.90
N LEU A 108 10.17 -8.00 12.88
CA LEU A 108 11.22 -7.01 12.73
C LEU A 108 12.49 -7.45 13.46
N ASP A 109 13.64 -7.25 12.84
CA ASP A 109 14.93 -7.42 13.54
C ASP A 109 15.09 -6.29 14.57
N LYS A 110 15.59 -6.61 15.77
CA LYS A 110 15.77 -5.63 16.85
C LYS A 110 16.79 -4.53 16.54
N LYS A 111 17.82 -4.84 15.78
CA LYS A 111 18.91 -3.90 15.45
C LYS A 111 18.69 -3.24 14.11
N GLU A 112 18.25 -4.02 13.13
CA GLU A 112 18.05 -3.59 11.74
C GLU A 112 16.63 -3.96 11.29
N PRO A 113 15.58 -3.20 11.69
CA PRO A 113 14.17 -3.60 11.49
C PRO A 113 13.81 -4.01 10.07
N LEU A 114 14.46 -3.43 9.07
CA LEU A 114 14.20 -3.70 7.66
C LEU A 114 15.12 -4.75 7.01
N LYS A 115 15.99 -5.41 7.79
CA LYS A 115 16.96 -6.41 7.30
C LYS A 115 16.34 -7.52 6.44
N ASN A 116 15.17 -7.98 6.82
CA ASN A 116 14.47 -9.10 6.16
C ASN A 116 13.52 -8.64 5.03
N PHE A 117 13.56 -7.36 4.66
CA PHE A 117 12.74 -6.84 3.58
C PHE A 117 13.50 -6.86 2.26
N LYS A 118 12.87 -7.41 1.22
CA LYS A 118 13.47 -7.53 -0.11
C LYS A 118 12.59 -6.86 -1.17
N VAL A 119 13.12 -5.81 -1.80
CA VAL A 119 12.45 -5.12 -2.90
C VAL A 119 12.57 -5.93 -4.19
N ILE A 120 11.45 -6.22 -4.84
CA ILE A 120 11.34 -6.90 -6.12
C ILE A 120 10.70 -5.95 -7.12
N ARG A 121 11.41 -5.68 -8.21
CA ARG A 121 10.88 -4.90 -9.34
C ARG A 121 10.52 -5.85 -10.46
N LYS A 122 9.33 -5.67 -11.02
CA LYS A 122 8.82 -6.37 -12.19
C LYS A 122 8.77 -5.43 -13.40
N SER A 123 8.53 -5.97 -14.55
CA SER A 123 8.30 -5.16 -15.76
C SER A 123 7.06 -4.28 -15.55
N TRP A 124 7.12 -3.08 -16.11
CA TRP A 124 5.94 -2.19 -16.15
C TRP A 124 4.85 -2.83 -17.00
N PRO A 125 3.57 -2.78 -16.59
CA PRO A 125 2.48 -3.40 -17.35
C PRO A 125 2.31 -2.75 -18.72
N ALA A 126 2.06 -3.59 -19.74
CA ALA A 126 1.98 -3.15 -21.12
C ALA A 126 0.82 -2.17 -21.40
N ASP A 127 -0.26 -2.28 -20.65
CA ASP A 127 -1.43 -1.40 -20.70
C ASP A 127 -1.23 -0.07 -19.93
N ASN A 128 -0.04 0.14 -19.38
CA ASN A 128 0.30 1.29 -18.53
C ASN A 128 -0.62 1.47 -17.31
N TYR A 129 -1.21 0.37 -16.79
CA TYR A 129 -2.10 0.39 -15.63
C TYR A 129 -1.55 -0.44 -14.46
N PRO A 130 -0.66 0.15 -13.60
CA PRO A 130 0.00 -0.55 -12.49
C PRO A 130 -0.83 -0.62 -11.20
N PHE A 131 -2.12 -0.30 -11.24
CA PHE A 131 -2.96 -0.03 -10.06
C PHE A 131 -3.83 -1.21 -9.64
N THR A 132 -3.38 -2.44 -9.91
CA THR A 132 -4.04 -3.66 -9.43
C THR A 132 -3.05 -4.59 -8.75
N VAL A 133 -3.56 -5.50 -7.90
CA VAL A 133 -2.75 -6.54 -7.24
C VAL A 133 -1.99 -7.41 -8.25
N ALA A 134 -2.55 -7.61 -9.44
CA ALA A 134 -1.95 -8.43 -10.50
C ALA A 134 -0.89 -7.66 -11.32
N SER A 135 -1.14 -6.38 -11.62
CA SER A 135 -0.32 -5.58 -12.55
C SER A 135 0.77 -4.75 -11.88
N VAL A 136 0.77 -4.63 -10.54
CA VAL A 136 1.72 -3.80 -9.81
C VAL A 136 3.17 -4.21 -10.08
N PRO A 137 4.04 -3.28 -10.54
CA PRO A 137 5.42 -3.60 -10.94
C PRO A 137 6.41 -3.62 -9.76
N LEU A 138 5.93 -3.42 -8.53
CA LEU A 138 6.74 -3.36 -7.32
C LEU A 138 6.14 -4.25 -6.24
N GLU A 139 6.95 -5.14 -5.70
CA GLU A 139 6.64 -5.94 -4.52
C GLU A 139 7.77 -5.81 -3.50
N VAL A 140 7.43 -5.94 -2.22
CA VAL A 140 8.41 -6.06 -1.14
C VAL A 140 8.09 -7.31 -0.35
N LYS A 141 9.02 -8.24 -0.30
CA LYS A 141 8.93 -9.43 0.54
C LYS A 141 9.31 -9.06 1.96
N ALA A 142 8.56 -9.59 2.92
CA ALA A 142 8.78 -9.40 4.35
C ALA A 142 8.45 -10.71 5.07
N ILE A 143 8.78 -10.78 6.35
CA ILE A 143 8.40 -11.89 7.21
C ILE A 143 7.23 -11.43 8.09
N GLY A 144 6.17 -12.23 8.09
CA GLY A 144 5.00 -12.04 8.94
C GLY A 144 4.74 -13.24 9.85
N ARG A 145 3.90 -13.02 10.85
CA ARG A 145 3.27 -14.05 11.64
C ARG A 145 1.76 -13.86 11.63
N PRO A 146 0.97 -14.92 11.45
CA PRO A 146 -0.49 -14.82 11.55
C PRO A 146 -0.95 -14.32 12.94
N VAL A 147 -2.03 -13.55 12.92
CA VAL A 147 -2.74 -13.08 14.11
C VAL A 147 -4.20 -13.52 14.03
N PRO A 148 -4.53 -14.78 14.36
CA PRO A 148 -5.85 -15.37 14.11
C PRO A 148 -7.00 -14.66 14.83
N GLU A 149 -6.70 -13.94 15.93
CA GLU A 149 -7.69 -13.21 16.72
C GLU A 149 -8.06 -11.86 16.07
N TRP A 150 -7.26 -11.37 15.13
CA TRP A 150 -7.56 -10.15 14.38
C TRP A 150 -8.54 -10.50 13.24
N LYS A 151 -9.80 -10.19 13.43
CA LYS A 151 -10.92 -10.58 12.56
C LYS A 151 -11.58 -9.36 11.93
N ILE A 152 -12.30 -9.62 10.87
CA ILE A 152 -13.25 -8.68 10.29
C ILE A 152 -14.43 -8.57 11.27
N ASP A 153 -14.85 -7.35 11.56
CA ASP A 153 -16.00 -7.06 12.39
C ASP A 153 -17.34 -7.22 11.62
N GLU A 154 -18.45 -6.99 12.31
CA GLU A 154 -19.79 -7.10 11.75
C GLU A 154 -20.09 -6.09 10.63
N THR A 155 -19.31 -5.02 10.54
CA THR A 155 -19.42 -4.01 9.46
C THR A 155 -18.55 -4.33 8.24
N GLY A 156 -17.79 -5.41 8.28
CA GLY A 156 -16.88 -5.82 7.21
C GLY A 156 -15.53 -5.11 7.25
N LEU A 157 -15.21 -4.40 8.33
CA LEU A 157 -13.92 -3.74 8.52
C LEU A 157 -12.99 -4.62 9.36
N CYS A 158 -11.68 -4.42 9.22
CA CYS A 158 -10.74 -5.03 10.14
C CYS A 158 -10.96 -4.46 11.54
N GLY A 159 -11.07 -5.34 12.53
CA GLY A 159 -11.23 -4.95 13.93
C GLY A 159 -10.05 -4.14 14.47
N VAL A 160 -10.15 -3.78 15.75
CA VAL A 160 -9.09 -3.05 16.46
C VAL A 160 -7.76 -3.79 16.33
N LEU A 161 -6.69 -3.05 16.13
CA LEU A 161 -5.35 -3.59 16.01
C LEU A 161 -5.01 -4.45 17.25
N PRO A 162 -4.54 -5.69 17.08
CA PRO A 162 -4.22 -6.57 18.21
C PRO A 162 -2.99 -6.09 18.98
N GLU A 163 -2.85 -6.58 20.19
CA GLU A 163 -1.64 -6.42 21.01
C GLU A 163 -0.54 -7.39 20.52
N GLU A 164 0.70 -7.16 20.95
CA GLU A 164 1.86 -7.98 20.55
C GLU A 164 1.73 -9.46 20.97
N ASP A 165 1.12 -9.74 22.11
CA ASP A 165 0.88 -11.09 22.63
C ASP A 165 -0.19 -11.89 21.88
N ALA A 166 -1.02 -11.23 21.07
CA ALA A 166 -1.99 -11.89 20.20
C ALA A 166 -1.34 -12.58 18.98
N VAL A 167 -0.04 -12.33 18.72
CA VAL A 167 0.68 -12.90 17.59
C VAL A 167 0.99 -14.37 17.86
N LYS A 168 0.46 -15.25 17.00
CA LYS A 168 0.60 -16.71 17.10
C LYS A 168 0.96 -17.30 15.73
N GLY A 169 1.54 -18.49 15.75
CA GLY A 169 1.88 -19.22 14.54
C GLY A 169 3.32 -19.01 14.07
N ASP A 170 3.67 -19.74 13.03
CA ASP A 170 5.01 -19.74 12.47
C ASP A 170 5.28 -18.52 11.60
N LYS A 171 6.56 -18.23 11.40
CA LYS A 171 7.00 -17.20 10.47
C LYS A 171 6.73 -17.66 9.04
N GLU A 172 6.21 -16.77 8.23
CA GLU A 172 6.06 -17.02 6.80
C GLU A 172 6.40 -15.78 5.97
N GLU A 173 6.75 -15.99 4.72
CA GLU A 173 7.00 -14.89 3.80
C GLU A 173 5.67 -14.29 3.35
N ILE A 174 5.54 -12.99 3.56
CA ILE A 174 4.42 -12.19 3.06
C ILE A 174 4.88 -11.20 2.01
N THR A 175 3.95 -10.70 1.22
CA THR A 175 4.24 -9.73 0.17
C THR A 175 3.52 -8.42 0.45
N LEU A 176 4.25 -7.32 0.37
CA LEU A 176 3.71 -5.97 0.42
C LEU A 176 3.75 -5.36 -0.98
N ILE A 177 2.78 -4.52 -1.29
CA ILE A 177 2.67 -3.78 -2.57
C ILE A 177 2.33 -2.32 -2.28
N PRO A 178 2.60 -1.39 -3.20
CA PRO A 178 2.11 -0.02 -3.10
C PRO A 178 0.61 0.03 -2.80
N MET A 179 0.23 0.78 -1.77
CA MET A 179 -1.15 0.89 -1.29
C MET A 179 -2.14 1.33 -2.39
N GLY A 180 -1.66 2.10 -3.38
CA GLY A 180 -2.46 2.50 -4.54
C GLY A 180 -2.88 1.34 -5.47
N ALA A 181 -2.21 0.19 -5.39
CA ALA A 181 -2.53 -1.01 -6.17
C ALA A 181 -3.45 -1.99 -5.40
N ALA A 182 -3.68 -1.78 -4.11
CA ALA A 182 -4.52 -2.62 -3.27
C ALA A 182 -5.91 -1.99 -3.07
N ARG A 183 -6.96 -2.79 -3.21
CA ARG A 183 -8.34 -2.40 -2.84
C ARG A 183 -8.60 -2.71 -1.37
N LEU A 184 -8.22 -3.91 -0.94
CA LEU A 184 -8.17 -4.29 0.47
C LEU A 184 -6.80 -3.88 1.04
N ARG A 185 -6.78 -3.10 2.12
CA ARG A 185 -5.57 -2.42 2.57
C ARG A 185 -5.29 -2.68 4.03
N ILE A 186 -4.17 -3.35 4.29
CA ILE A 186 -3.53 -3.41 5.60
C ILE A 186 -2.15 -2.78 5.43
N SER A 187 -1.97 -1.58 5.93
CA SER A 187 -0.73 -0.78 5.82
C SER A 187 -0.20 -0.27 7.16
N ALA A 188 -0.92 -0.54 8.24
CA ALA A 188 -0.42 -0.44 9.61
C ALA A 188 -0.46 -1.83 10.23
N PHE A 189 0.68 -2.32 10.64
CA PHE A 189 0.84 -3.70 11.10
C PHE A 189 1.18 -3.71 12.59
N PRO A 190 0.57 -4.64 13.39
CA PRO A 190 1.21 -5.04 14.63
C PRO A 190 2.61 -5.58 14.32
N ASN A 191 3.52 -5.55 15.27
CA ASN A 191 4.87 -6.04 15.02
C ASN A 191 5.43 -6.77 16.23
N THR A 192 6.32 -7.73 15.95
CA THR A 192 7.16 -8.40 16.94
C THR A 192 8.62 -8.11 16.63
N LYS A 193 9.41 -7.82 17.67
CA LYS A 193 10.85 -7.56 17.54
C LYS A 193 11.65 -8.77 18.02
N GLU A 194 12.39 -9.38 17.12
CA GLU A 194 13.19 -10.58 17.38
C GLU A 194 14.69 -10.42 17.09
#